data_8d7c69b5436602d7c685fa314e7a0b4d
#
_entry.id   8d7c69b5436602d7c685fa314e7a0b4d
#
_cell.length_a   1.000
_cell.length_b   1.000
_cell.length_c   1.000
_cell.angle_alpha   90.00
_cell.angle_beta   90.00
_cell.angle_gamma   90.00
#
_symmetry.space_group_name_H-M   'P 1'
#
loop_
_entity.id
_entity.type
_entity.pdbx_description
1 polymer ?
#
loop_
_entity_poly.entity_id
_entity_poly.type
_entity_poly.pdbx_seq_one_letter_code
_entity_poly.pdbx_strand_id
1 'polypeptide(L)'
;MSPPAPRRPGHEVVEGRAPRPGFVLEVDRSTPPTLFHHGEGFRLERLPVGSRIVYPAEALPVLRDPNEAIRQALLQPVDQDPLPAQLFPGMKLTIAFDDVSLPLPKMRRPDIRQRVIEAVLDLAAEAGVDDVHLIAALALHRRMTEAELRHAVGDRVYDAFAPQGLLYNHDAEDPDNLTLIGETDQGEEVEISKRAAESDLVVYVNINLVSMDGGHKSTATGLSSYRSLRHHHNVKTMQHSRSFMDQHRSELHSSNWRMGKVLSDSGIKIFQIETTLNNDTFPKPFDFLQKREWEWSARDRLAFVAATAGLNRMSSRMKRNLFQSIEAPHDMTGVVAGEIEAVHAITTAKVFEQQLVPVNGQSDILTMGLPYISPYNVHSIMNPILVACLGLGYLFNMYRGKPLVREGGVLILSHPTPWEFHPVHHPSYIDFFEQVLADTTDPVEIEKRYETSFAEDEWYRHLYRTSYAYHGVHPFYMWYWCAHALQHLGAVIIVGGDPKAVRRLGFRPASTLADALEMAEDTVGRDPSITHTHAPPLYMADVT
;
A
#
# COMPACT_ATOMS: atom_id res chain seq x y z
N MET A 1 4.20 -5.44 -32.23
CA MET A 1 4.45 -4.15 -31.59
C MET A 1 3.28 -3.25 -31.97
N SER A 2 2.35 -3.02 -31.05
CA SER A 2 1.32 -2.00 -31.24
C SER A 2 2.00 -0.62 -31.26
N PRO A 3 1.54 0.34 -32.07
CA PRO A 3 2.09 1.69 -32.07
C PRO A 3 1.94 2.29 -30.66
N PRO A 4 2.91 3.08 -30.17
CA PRO A 4 2.78 3.75 -28.90
C PRO A 4 1.53 4.64 -28.92
N ALA A 5 0.75 4.61 -27.85
CA ALA A 5 -0.41 5.46 -27.69
C ALA A 5 -0.02 6.94 -27.91
N PRO A 6 -0.88 7.76 -28.52
CA PRO A 6 -0.56 9.16 -28.76
C PRO A 6 -0.26 9.85 -27.43
N ARG A 7 0.89 10.55 -27.35
CA ARG A 7 1.29 11.31 -26.15
C ARG A 7 0.24 12.39 -25.88
N ARG A 8 -0.34 12.36 -24.69
CA ARG A 8 -1.25 13.42 -24.24
C ARG A 8 -0.47 14.71 -23.97
N PRO A 9 -1.04 15.88 -24.26
CA PRO A 9 -0.44 17.17 -23.88
C PRO A 9 -0.12 17.18 -22.37
N GLY A 10 0.98 17.80 -21.97
CA GLY A 10 1.42 17.88 -20.58
C GLY A 10 2.15 16.65 -20.04
N HIS A 11 2.11 15.50 -20.72
CA HIS A 11 2.80 14.25 -20.32
C HIS A 11 4.25 14.16 -20.82
N GLU A 12 4.89 15.28 -21.13
CA GLU A 12 6.31 15.28 -21.41
C GLU A 12 7.12 14.91 -20.17
N VAL A 13 8.06 13.97 -20.32
CA VAL A 13 8.93 13.52 -19.24
C VAL A 13 10.26 14.24 -19.27
N VAL A 14 10.93 14.27 -18.13
CA VAL A 14 12.31 14.76 -18.02
C VAL A 14 13.20 13.88 -18.89
N GLU A 15 13.93 14.50 -19.84
CA GLU A 15 14.89 13.78 -20.68
C GLU A 15 16.04 13.22 -19.84
N GLY A 16 16.40 11.98 -20.10
CA GLY A 16 17.46 11.30 -19.41
C GLY A 16 17.84 9.97 -20.10
N ARG A 17 18.77 9.24 -19.49
CA ARG A 17 19.06 7.88 -19.92
C ARG A 17 17.80 7.02 -19.74
N ALA A 18 17.50 6.16 -20.72
CA ALA A 18 16.44 5.16 -20.58
C ALA A 18 16.66 4.30 -19.32
N PRO A 19 15.65 4.11 -18.47
CA PRO A 19 15.77 3.30 -17.27
C PRO A 19 16.05 1.86 -17.64
N ARG A 20 16.94 1.21 -16.86
CA ARG A 20 17.21 -0.21 -17.05
C ARG A 20 16.04 -1.05 -16.55
N PRO A 21 15.61 -2.08 -17.26
CA PRO A 21 14.55 -2.96 -16.82
C PRO A 21 14.94 -3.74 -15.56
N GLY A 22 13.95 -4.22 -14.83
CA GLY A 22 14.15 -5.24 -13.81
C GLY A 22 14.61 -6.56 -14.43
N PHE A 23 15.29 -7.38 -13.65
CA PHE A 23 15.87 -8.64 -14.14
C PHE A 23 16.10 -9.64 -13.00
N VAL A 24 16.39 -10.89 -13.37
CA VAL A 24 16.75 -11.95 -12.46
C VAL A 24 18.25 -12.23 -12.58
N LEU A 25 18.96 -12.15 -11.45
CA LEU A 25 20.37 -12.55 -11.34
C LEU A 25 20.45 -13.97 -10.80
N GLU A 26 21.24 -14.83 -11.43
CA GLU A 26 21.67 -16.10 -10.85
C GLU A 26 22.93 -15.89 -10.01
N VAL A 27 22.90 -16.31 -8.76
CA VAL A 27 23.99 -16.16 -7.79
C VAL A 27 25.12 -17.11 -8.12
N ASP A 28 26.32 -16.56 -8.26
CA ASP A 28 27.56 -17.31 -8.42
C ASP A 28 28.58 -16.96 -7.30
N ARG A 29 29.81 -17.51 -7.41
CA ARG A 29 30.87 -17.29 -6.42
C ARG A 29 31.38 -15.83 -6.38
N SER A 30 31.16 -15.06 -7.45
CA SER A 30 31.58 -13.67 -7.58
C SER A 30 30.51 -12.69 -7.07
N THR A 31 29.28 -13.14 -6.91
CA THR A 31 28.15 -12.32 -6.45
C THR A 31 28.43 -11.77 -5.04
N PRO A 32 28.39 -10.45 -4.84
CA PRO A 32 28.59 -9.87 -3.53
C PRO A 32 27.46 -10.26 -2.55
N PRO A 33 27.65 -10.07 -1.24
CA PRO A 33 26.55 -10.21 -0.29
C PRO A 33 25.40 -9.27 -0.65
N THR A 34 24.18 -9.80 -0.58
CA THR A 34 22.94 -9.11 -0.96
C THR A 34 22.37 -8.35 0.21
N LEU A 35 21.81 -7.18 -0.06
CA LEU A 35 21.14 -6.34 0.94
C LEU A 35 19.79 -6.94 1.33
N PHE A 36 19.60 -7.14 2.62
CA PHE A 36 18.30 -7.45 3.24
C PHE A 36 17.88 -6.29 4.12
N HIS A 37 16.71 -5.73 3.90
CA HIS A 37 16.06 -4.87 4.87
C HIS A 37 15.72 -5.68 6.12
N HIS A 38 15.79 -5.06 7.30
CA HIS A 38 15.57 -5.71 8.58
C HIS A 38 14.92 -4.73 9.57
N GLY A 39 13.66 -4.36 9.30
CA GLY A 39 12.99 -3.29 10.01
C GLY A 39 13.75 -1.98 9.89
N GLU A 40 14.04 -1.32 11.02
CA GLU A 40 14.87 -0.11 11.09
C GLU A 40 16.38 -0.45 11.04
N GLY A 41 16.76 -1.35 10.13
CA GLY A 41 18.14 -1.75 9.93
C GLY A 41 18.35 -2.52 8.64
N PHE A 42 19.59 -2.99 8.46
CA PHE A 42 20.01 -3.68 7.26
C PHE A 42 20.95 -4.83 7.59
N ARG A 43 20.93 -5.87 6.74
CA ARG A 43 21.87 -6.98 6.77
C ARG A 43 22.47 -7.18 5.37
N LEU A 44 23.70 -7.67 5.31
CA LEU A 44 24.30 -8.20 4.08
C LEU A 44 24.41 -9.70 4.24
N GLU A 45 23.67 -10.44 3.44
CA GLU A 45 23.60 -11.90 3.50
C GLU A 45 24.18 -12.53 2.23
N ARG A 46 24.85 -13.67 2.37
CA ARG A 46 25.30 -14.47 1.23
C ARG A 46 24.28 -15.55 0.94
N LEU A 47 23.71 -15.49 -0.26
CA LEU A 47 22.83 -16.54 -0.74
C LEU A 47 23.67 -17.72 -1.30
N PRO A 48 23.18 -18.96 -1.23
CA PRO A 48 23.80 -20.11 -1.87
C PRO A 48 23.99 -19.91 -3.38
N VAL A 49 25.07 -20.46 -3.94
CA VAL A 49 25.30 -20.47 -5.39
C VAL A 49 24.16 -21.21 -6.08
N GLY A 50 23.64 -20.66 -7.19
CA GLY A 50 22.47 -21.16 -7.89
C GLY A 50 21.14 -20.55 -7.40
N SER A 51 21.14 -19.76 -6.32
CA SER A 51 19.97 -18.96 -5.94
C SER A 51 19.69 -17.87 -6.99
N ARG A 52 18.47 -17.36 -7.03
CA ARG A 52 18.09 -16.25 -7.90
C ARG A 52 17.79 -15.01 -7.07
N ILE A 53 18.15 -13.84 -7.58
CA ILE A 53 17.77 -12.53 -7.00
C ILE A 53 16.98 -11.77 -8.05
N VAL A 54 15.79 -11.32 -7.69
CA VAL A 54 14.95 -10.48 -8.54
C VAL A 54 15.19 -9.01 -8.16
N TYR A 55 15.69 -8.24 -9.11
CA TYR A 55 15.95 -6.80 -8.98
C TYR A 55 14.86 -5.98 -9.67
N PRO A 56 14.37 -4.90 -9.06
CA PRO A 56 13.42 -3.99 -9.67
C PRO A 56 14.02 -3.25 -10.89
N ALA A 57 13.15 -2.71 -11.73
CA ALA A 57 13.54 -1.74 -12.74
C ALA A 57 14.04 -0.45 -12.08
N GLU A 58 14.87 0.31 -12.80
CA GLU A 58 15.20 1.69 -12.41
C GLU A 58 13.95 2.58 -12.49
N ALA A 59 13.95 3.65 -11.72
CA ALA A 59 12.85 4.60 -11.69
C ALA A 59 12.55 5.19 -13.08
N LEU A 60 11.28 5.16 -13.47
CA LEU A 60 10.82 5.82 -14.69
C LEU A 60 11.03 7.34 -14.62
N PRO A 61 11.22 8.00 -15.76
CA PRO A 61 11.30 9.46 -15.82
C PRO A 61 10.00 10.10 -15.31
N VAL A 62 10.15 11.14 -14.50
CA VAL A 62 9.03 11.92 -13.97
C VAL A 62 8.54 12.95 -14.99
N LEU A 63 7.31 13.43 -14.82
CA LEU A 63 6.74 14.51 -15.63
C LEU A 63 7.59 15.78 -15.48
N ARG A 64 7.83 16.47 -16.60
CA ARG A 64 8.59 17.73 -16.62
C ARG A 64 7.84 18.85 -15.91
N ASP A 65 6.55 18.96 -16.17
CA ASP A 65 5.64 19.90 -15.56
C ASP A 65 4.40 19.18 -15.01
N PRO A 66 4.46 18.68 -13.76
CA PRO A 66 3.34 17.99 -13.14
C PRO A 66 2.08 18.85 -13.03
N ASN A 67 2.21 20.17 -12.82
CA ASN A 67 1.05 21.05 -12.67
C ASN A 67 0.31 21.23 -14.00
N GLU A 68 1.05 21.40 -15.10
CA GLU A 68 0.42 21.45 -16.44
C GLU A 68 -0.20 20.10 -16.79
N ALA A 69 0.45 18.98 -16.46
CA ALA A 69 -0.13 17.65 -16.69
C ALA A 69 -1.44 17.44 -15.92
N ILE A 70 -1.51 17.86 -14.66
CA ILE A 70 -2.75 17.85 -13.86
C ILE A 70 -3.82 18.70 -14.53
N ARG A 71 -3.48 19.94 -14.88
CA ARG A 71 -4.42 20.84 -15.56
C ARG A 71 -4.98 20.24 -16.84
N GLN A 72 -4.13 19.65 -17.67
CA GLN A 72 -4.56 19.00 -18.91
C GLN A 72 -5.44 17.77 -18.66
N ALA A 73 -5.16 16.97 -17.63
CA ALA A 73 -6.00 15.84 -17.25
C ALA A 73 -7.42 16.29 -16.84
N LEU A 74 -7.54 17.41 -16.11
CA LEU A 74 -8.83 17.97 -15.70
C LEU A 74 -9.61 18.58 -16.86
N LEU A 75 -8.92 19.15 -17.87
CA LEU A 75 -9.54 19.78 -19.04
C LEU A 75 -9.82 18.78 -20.18
N GLN A 76 -9.14 17.65 -20.21
CA GLN A 76 -9.25 16.61 -21.24
C GLN A 76 -9.34 15.22 -20.58
N PRO A 77 -10.38 15.00 -19.78
CA PRO A 77 -10.57 13.71 -19.10
C PRO A 77 -10.84 12.58 -20.09
N VAL A 78 -10.76 11.34 -19.62
CA VAL A 78 -11.09 10.15 -20.41
C VAL A 78 -12.57 9.82 -20.18
N ASP A 79 -13.30 9.64 -21.27
CA ASP A 79 -14.69 9.17 -21.30
C ASP A 79 -15.64 9.92 -20.34
N GLN A 80 -15.33 11.20 -20.08
CA GLN A 80 -16.14 12.09 -19.24
C GLN A 80 -15.97 13.55 -19.71
N ASP A 81 -16.93 14.42 -19.39
CA ASP A 81 -16.86 15.85 -19.70
C ASP A 81 -15.71 16.53 -18.91
N PRO A 82 -15.09 17.57 -19.48
CA PRO A 82 -14.10 18.39 -18.76
C PRO A 82 -14.60 18.83 -17.38
N LEU A 83 -13.73 18.81 -16.37
CA LEU A 83 -14.14 19.17 -15.01
C LEU A 83 -14.82 20.55 -14.94
N PRO A 84 -14.32 21.62 -15.60
CA PRO A 84 -15.00 22.93 -15.59
C PRO A 84 -16.43 22.90 -16.16
N ALA A 85 -16.75 21.99 -17.06
CA ALA A 85 -18.10 21.85 -17.63
C ALA A 85 -19.07 21.17 -16.65
N GLN A 86 -18.58 20.53 -15.60
CA GLN A 86 -19.37 19.85 -14.58
C GLN A 86 -19.57 20.70 -13.32
N LEU A 87 -18.87 21.84 -13.21
CA LEU A 87 -18.90 22.74 -12.05
C LEU A 87 -19.90 23.89 -12.29
N PHE A 88 -20.72 24.22 -11.28
CA PHE A 88 -21.69 25.30 -11.34
C PHE A 88 -21.93 25.93 -9.95
N PRO A 89 -22.33 27.21 -9.86
CA PRO A 89 -22.61 27.88 -8.60
C PRO A 89 -23.69 27.16 -7.79
N GLY A 90 -23.48 27.02 -6.49
CA GLY A 90 -24.44 26.41 -5.56
C GLY A 90 -24.48 24.89 -5.56
N MET A 91 -23.61 24.22 -6.33
CA MET A 91 -23.47 22.77 -6.25
C MET A 91 -22.77 22.33 -4.96
N LYS A 92 -23.06 21.09 -4.53
CA LYS A 92 -22.34 20.39 -3.48
C LYS A 92 -21.16 19.61 -4.10
N LEU A 93 -19.94 20.05 -3.84
CA LEU A 93 -18.72 19.38 -4.29
C LEU A 93 -18.04 18.66 -3.13
N THR A 94 -17.73 17.39 -3.28
CA THR A 94 -16.85 16.65 -2.38
C THR A 94 -15.54 16.31 -3.08
N ILE A 95 -14.41 16.65 -2.45
CA ILE A 95 -13.07 16.22 -2.87
C ILE A 95 -12.58 15.19 -1.86
N ALA A 96 -12.56 13.92 -2.24
CA ALA A 96 -12.01 12.85 -1.44
C ALA A 96 -10.55 12.56 -1.87
N PHE A 97 -9.70 12.15 -0.95
CA PHE A 97 -8.29 11.87 -1.24
C PHE A 97 -7.75 10.75 -0.36
N ASP A 98 -6.74 10.04 -0.90
CA ASP A 98 -6.07 8.96 -0.18
C ASP A 98 -5.41 9.45 1.10
N ASP A 99 -5.44 8.59 2.11
CA ASP A 99 -4.93 8.86 3.44
C ASP A 99 -3.40 8.75 3.55
N VAL A 100 -2.90 8.71 4.78
CA VAL A 100 -1.47 8.63 5.11
C VAL A 100 -0.83 7.29 4.73
N SER A 101 -1.61 6.26 4.40
CA SER A 101 -1.09 4.95 3.98
C SER A 101 -0.44 4.98 2.59
N LEU A 102 -0.65 6.03 1.80
CA LEU A 102 -0.07 6.28 0.48
C LEU A 102 0.43 7.72 0.36
N PRO A 103 1.55 7.96 -0.34
CA PRO A 103 2.57 7.00 -0.80
C PRO A 103 3.51 6.56 0.32
N LEU A 104 4.26 5.48 0.11
CA LEU A 104 5.22 4.93 1.09
C LEU A 104 6.64 4.80 0.52
N PRO A 105 7.65 5.36 1.21
CA PRO A 105 7.53 6.37 2.28
C PRO A 105 6.78 7.61 1.80
N LYS A 106 6.36 8.49 2.72
CA LYS A 106 5.72 9.75 2.32
C LYS A 106 6.60 10.53 1.37
N MET A 107 6.02 11.16 0.37
CA MET A 107 6.76 12.01 -0.55
C MET A 107 7.08 13.38 0.08
N ARG A 108 8.12 14.04 -0.44
CA ARG A 108 8.44 15.44 -0.08
C ARG A 108 7.32 16.40 -0.47
N ARG A 109 7.22 17.51 0.24
CA ARG A 109 6.30 18.59 -0.13
C ARG A 109 6.79 19.39 -1.38
N PRO A 110 5.86 19.90 -2.23
CA PRO A 110 4.42 19.69 -2.14
C PRO A 110 4.03 18.24 -2.48
N ASP A 111 3.13 17.68 -1.68
CA ASP A 111 2.57 16.36 -1.92
C ASP A 111 1.76 16.34 -3.23
N ILE A 112 1.69 15.20 -3.89
CA ILE A 112 0.93 15.05 -5.13
C ILE A 112 -0.56 15.36 -4.92
N ARG A 113 -1.11 14.97 -3.77
CA ARG A 113 -2.50 15.29 -3.39
C ARG A 113 -2.70 16.79 -3.27
N GLN A 114 -1.77 17.52 -2.66
CA GLN A 114 -1.81 18.98 -2.59
C GLN A 114 -1.92 19.59 -3.98
N ARG A 115 -1.06 19.18 -4.92
CA ARG A 115 -1.04 19.74 -6.29
C ARG A 115 -2.35 19.52 -7.02
N VAL A 116 -2.93 18.31 -6.91
CA VAL A 116 -4.19 17.97 -7.56
C VAL A 116 -5.36 18.69 -6.91
N ILE A 117 -5.44 18.67 -5.57
CA ILE A 117 -6.51 19.35 -4.81
C ILE A 117 -6.51 20.85 -5.09
N GLU A 118 -5.35 21.50 -5.09
CA GLU A 118 -5.24 22.94 -5.40
C GLU A 118 -5.74 23.26 -6.81
N ALA A 119 -5.40 22.44 -7.81
CA ALA A 119 -5.89 22.62 -9.18
C ALA A 119 -7.41 22.45 -9.31
N VAL A 120 -7.99 21.47 -8.59
CA VAL A 120 -9.46 21.28 -8.54
C VAL A 120 -10.15 22.46 -7.86
N LEU A 121 -9.60 22.93 -6.74
CA LEU A 121 -10.15 24.07 -5.99
C LEU A 121 -10.08 25.37 -6.80
N ASP A 122 -9.03 25.60 -7.56
CA ASP A 122 -8.91 26.78 -8.42
C ASP A 122 -10.01 26.78 -9.49
N LEU A 123 -10.28 25.63 -10.14
CA LEU A 123 -11.39 25.49 -11.09
C LEU A 123 -12.77 25.63 -10.42
N ALA A 124 -12.95 25.08 -9.22
CA ALA A 124 -14.19 25.22 -8.46
C ALA A 124 -14.47 26.69 -8.10
N ALA A 125 -13.43 27.42 -7.67
CA ALA A 125 -13.54 28.86 -7.38
C ALA A 125 -13.86 29.68 -8.63
N GLU A 126 -13.26 29.39 -9.78
CA GLU A 126 -13.56 30.03 -11.07
C GLU A 126 -15.03 29.80 -11.49
N ALA A 127 -15.58 28.61 -11.17
CA ALA A 127 -16.97 28.26 -11.43
C ALA A 127 -17.96 28.79 -10.38
N GLY A 128 -17.48 29.45 -9.31
CA GLY A 128 -18.30 29.99 -8.24
C GLY A 128 -18.90 28.92 -7.31
N VAL A 129 -18.21 27.78 -7.15
CA VAL A 129 -18.62 26.72 -6.21
C VAL A 129 -18.16 27.10 -4.81
N ASP A 130 -19.10 27.17 -3.86
CA ASP A 130 -18.87 27.60 -2.47
C ASP A 130 -19.15 26.50 -1.43
N ASP A 131 -19.94 25.46 -1.75
CA ASP A 131 -20.16 24.30 -0.88
C ASP A 131 -19.15 23.16 -1.23
N VAL A 132 -17.93 23.27 -0.73
CA VAL A 132 -16.85 22.32 -0.97
C VAL A 132 -16.41 21.65 0.33
N HIS A 133 -16.42 20.32 0.37
CA HIS A 133 -15.87 19.52 1.46
C HIS A 133 -14.68 18.69 0.98
N LEU A 134 -13.65 18.60 1.83
CA LEU A 134 -12.47 17.76 1.63
C LEU A 134 -12.50 16.61 2.64
N ILE A 135 -12.43 15.37 2.17
CA ILE A 135 -12.54 14.18 3.01
C ILE A 135 -11.31 13.30 2.80
N ALA A 136 -10.51 13.07 3.87
CA ALA A 136 -9.50 12.02 3.87
C ALA A 136 -10.21 10.66 3.92
N ALA A 137 -10.03 9.85 2.88
CA ALA A 137 -10.71 8.57 2.70
C ALA A 137 -9.96 7.47 3.46
N LEU A 138 -10.38 7.19 4.68
CA LEU A 138 -9.67 6.35 5.63
C LEU A 138 -10.14 4.90 5.67
N ALA A 139 -11.35 4.60 5.19
CA ALA A 139 -11.98 3.32 5.52
C ALA A 139 -11.99 3.08 7.05
N LEU A 140 -11.39 1.98 7.51
CA LEU A 140 -11.24 1.65 8.94
C LEU A 140 -9.85 1.99 9.50
N HIS A 141 -9.05 2.75 8.76
CA HIS A 141 -7.74 3.20 9.22
C HIS A 141 -7.89 4.23 10.36
N ARG A 142 -6.80 4.44 11.11
CA ARG A 142 -6.76 5.51 12.10
C ARG A 142 -6.91 6.89 11.46
N ARG A 143 -7.43 7.81 12.19
CA ARG A 143 -7.54 9.22 11.77
C ARG A 143 -6.14 9.79 11.47
N MET A 144 -6.05 10.60 10.43
CA MET A 144 -4.88 11.43 10.17
C MET A 144 -4.80 12.56 11.19
N THR A 145 -3.59 12.82 11.67
CA THR A 145 -3.30 13.98 12.52
C THR A 145 -3.34 15.28 11.72
N GLU A 146 -3.39 16.41 12.41
CA GLU A 146 -3.27 17.73 11.78
C GLU A 146 -2.02 17.84 10.89
N ALA A 147 -0.87 17.40 11.40
CA ALA A 147 0.38 17.45 10.66
C ALA A 147 0.36 16.58 9.39
N GLU A 148 -0.30 15.42 9.43
CA GLU A 148 -0.47 14.53 8.28
C GLU A 148 -1.44 15.12 7.24
N LEU A 149 -2.56 15.72 7.69
CA LEU A 149 -3.47 16.44 6.80
C LEU A 149 -2.79 17.64 6.14
N ARG A 150 -2.05 18.45 6.91
CA ARG A 150 -1.26 19.57 6.36
C ARG A 150 -0.20 19.12 5.36
N HIS A 151 0.41 17.95 5.59
CA HIS A 151 1.37 17.40 4.63
C HIS A 151 0.68 17.01 3.32
N ALA A 152 -0.49 16.38 3.41
CA ALA A 152 -1.23 15.87 2.25
C ALA A 152 -1.87 16.98 1.40
N VAL A 153 -2.50 17.99 2.02
CA VAL A 153 -3.27 19.02 1.29
C VAL A 153 -2.56 20.37 1.18
N GLY A 154 -1.45 20.57 1.89
CA GLY A 154 -0.71 21.84 1.97
C GLY A 154 -1.30 22.83 2.98
N ASP A 155 -0.47 23.80 3.41
CA ASP A 155 -0.86 24.74 4.46
C ASP A 155 -2.00 25.65 4.02
N ARG A 156 -1.99 26.12 2.76
CA ARG A 156 -3.05 27.00 2.21
C ARG A 156 -4.42 26.36 2.29
N VAL A 157 -4.55 25.12 1.85
CA VAL A 157 -5.82 24.38 1.85
C VAL A 157 -6.22 24.04 3.29
N TYR A 158 -5.28 23.56 4.09
CA TYR A 158 -5.56 23.23 5.49
C TYR A 158 -6.11 24.43 6.27
N ASP A 159 -5.42 25.58 6.20
CA ASP A 159 -5.82 26.79 6.93
C ASP A 159 -7.14 27.40 6.44
N ALA A 160 -7.50 27.16 5.18
CA ALA A 160 -8.77 27.61 4.62
C ALA A 160 -9.95 26.73 5.02
N PHE A 161 -9.80 25.40 5.07
CA PHE A 161 -10.91 24.45 5.19
C PHE A 161 -11.04 23.82 6.59
N ALA A 162 -9.93 23.47 7.26
CA ALA A 162 -9.98 22.76 8.52
C ALA A 162 -10.64 23.54 9.66
N PRO A 163 -10.37 24.86 9.85
CA PRO A 163 -11.03 25.65 10.91
C PRO A 163 -12.54 25.79 10.74
N GLN A 164 -13.05 25.59 9.52
CA GLN A 164 -14.47 25.64 9.18
C GLN A 164 -15.15 24.27 9.29
N GLY A 165 -14.40 23.20 9.63
CA GLY A 165 -14.91 21.83 9.62
C GLY A 165 -15.18 21.26 8.22
N LEU A 166 -14.61 21.89 7.17
CA LEU A 166 -14.79 21.48 5.76
C LEU A 166 -13.66 20.56 5.25
N LEU A 167 -12.60 20.34 6.04
CA LEU A 167 -11.58 19.33 5.85
C LEU A 167 -11.56 18.40 7.04
N TYR A 168 -11.86 17.12 6.83
CA TYR A 168 -11.97 16.14 7.91
C TYR A 168 -11.63 14.72 7.48
N ASN A 169 -11.42 13.88 8.48
CA ASN A 169 -11.25 12.44 8.32
C ASN A 169 -12.62 11.77 8.14
N HIS A 170 -12.76 10.86 7.18
CA HIS A 170 -13.92 9.98 7.10
C HIS A 170 -14.12 9.21 8.41
N ASP A 171 -15.36 9.06 8.87
CA ASP A 171 -15.73 8.26 10.05
C ASP A 171 -16.66 7.12 9.60
N ALA A 172 -16.10 5.91 9.52
CA ALA A 172 -16.82 4.72 9.05
C ALA A 172 -17.82 4.14 10.05
N GLU A 173 -17.96 4.77 11.23
CA GLU A 173 -18.87 4.38 12.32
C GLU A 173 -19.86 5.48 12.69
N ASP A 174 -19.92 6.59 11.94
CA ASP A 174 -20.85 7.68 12.23
C ASP A 174 -22.21 7.47 11.56
N PRO A 175 -23.26 7.01 12.31
CA PRO A 175 -24.55 6.67 11.73
C PRO A 175 -25.29 7.88 11.13
N ASP A 176 -24.94 9.10 11.54
CA ASP A 176 -25.56 10.33 11.03
C ASP A 176 -24.95 10.75 9.68
N ASN A 177 -23.73 10.33 9.42
CA ASN A 177 -22.96 10.68 8.22
C ASN A 177 -22.67 9.50 7.28
N LEU A 178 -23.35 8.38 7.47
CA LEU A 178 -23.33 7.22 6.58
C LEU A 178 -24.72 7.03 5.94
N THR A 179 -24.76 6.47 4.76
CA THR A 179 -26.01 6.12 4.06
C THR A 179 -25.85 4.86 3.23
N LEU A 180 -26.84 3.97 3.37
CA LEU A 180 -26.94 2.75 2.54
C LEU A 180 -27.45 3.14 1.16
N ILE A 181 -26.67 2.85 0.13
CA ILE A 181 -26.98 3.13 -1.27
C ILE A 181 -27.76 1.97 -1.89
N GLY A 182 -27.36 0.74 -1.58
CA GLY A 182 -27.97 -0.46 -2.14
C GLY A 182 -27.18 -1.72 -1.79
N GLU A 183 -27.41 -2.76 -2.58
CA GLU A 183 -26.80 -4.07 -2.41
C GLU A 183 -26.42 -4.62 -3.79
N THR A 184 -25.29 -5.31 -3.89
CA THR A 184 -24.88 -5.97 -5.12
C THR A 184 -25.71 -7.26 -5.36
N ASP A 185 -25.61 -7.83 -6.55
CA ASP A 185 -26.22 -9.14 -6.88
C ASP A 185 -25.63 -10.30 -6.07
N GLN A 186 -24.51 -10.08 -5.38
CA GLN A 186 -23.88 -11.05 -4.46
C GLN A 186 -24.26 -10.81 -2.99
N GLY A 187 -25.16 -9.88 -2.70
CA GLY A 187 -25.58 -9.55 -1.34
C GLY A 187 -24.56 -8.68 -0.57
N GLU A 188 -23.70 -7.94 -1.27
CA GLU A 188 -22.74 -7.03 -0.66
C GLU A 188 -23.42 -5.67 -0.44
N GLU A 189 -23.58 -5.26 0.81
CA GLU A 189 -24.17 -3.97 1.18
C GLU A 189 -23.22 -2.82 0.86
N VAL A 190 -23.72 -1.76 0.21
CA VAL A 190 -22.94 -0.60 -0.18
C VAL A 190 -23.41 0.62 0.62
N GLU A 191 -22.67 0.93 1.68
CA GLU A 191 -22.92 2.05 2.58
C GLU A 191 -21.69 2.97 2.58
N ILE A 192 -21.87 4.24 2.25
CA ILE A 192 -20.78 5.22 2.14
C ILE A 192 -21.08 6.51 2.88
N SER A 193 -20.09 7.41 2.92
CA SER A 193 -20.26 8.79 3.41
C SER A 193 -21.49 9.44 2.79
N LYS A 194 -22.40 9.88 3.65
CA LYS A 194 -23.63 10.59 3.25
C LYS A 194 -23.31 11.88 2.47
N ARG A 195 -22.28 12.63 2.91
CA ARG A 195 -21.83 13.83 2.19
C ARG A 195 -21.42 13.48 0.75
N ALA A 196 -20.67 12.40 0.55
CA ALA A 196 -20.29 11.97 -0.80
C ALA A 196 -21.51 11.53 -1.63
N ALA A 197 -22.43 10.76 -1.03
CA ALA A 197 -23.64 10.31 -1.69
C ALA A 197 -24.60 11.44 -2.10
N GLU A 198 -24.67 12.53 -1.32
CA GLU A 198 -25.52 13.68 -1.56
C GLU A 198 -24.84 14.78 -2.39
N SER A 199 -23.60 14.60 -2.81
CA SER A 199 -22.88 15.57 -3.64
C SER A 199 -23.32 15.53 -5.09
N ASP A 200 -23.40 16.70 -5.72
CA ASP A 200 -23.62 16.82 -7.18
C ASP A 200 -22.44 16.24 -7.96
N LEU A 201 -21.24 16.29 -7.37
CA LEU A 201 -20.03 15.69 -7.89
C LEU A 201 -19.07 15.30 -6.76
N VAL A 202 -18.52 14.09 -6.84
CA VAL A 202 -17.40 13.64 -6.03
C VAL A 202 -16.16 13.63 -6.92
N VAL A 203 -15.14 14.41 -6.57
CA VAL A 203 -13.80 14.32 -7.17
C VAL A 203 -12.93 13.48 -6.27
N TYR A 204 -12.42 12.34 -6.75
CA TYR A 204 -11.54 11.49 -5.97
C TYR A 204 -10.09 11.62 -6.44
N VAL A 205 -9.20 11.97 -5.52
CA VAL A 205 -7.75 12.15 -5.75
C VAL A 205 -6.99 10.93 -5.23
N ASN A 206 -6.56 10.08 -6.14
CA ASN A 206 -5.93 8.80 -5.84
C ASN A 206 -4.47 8.76 -6.26
N ILE A 207 -3.65 8.02 -5.49
CA ILE A 207 -2.26 7.70 -5.79
C ILE A 207 -2.14 6.20 -6.06
N ASN A 208 -1.77 5.83 -7.29
CA ASN A 208 -1.50 4.44 -7.63
C ASN A 208 -0.02 4.12 -7.37
N LEU A 209 0.27 3.66 -6.16
CA LEU A 209 1.60 3.15 -5.80
C LEU A 209 1.79 1.73 -6.30
N VAL A 210 0.73 0.92 -6.23
CA VAL A 210 0.68 -0.45 -6.74
C VAL A 210 -0.60 -0.67 -7.54
N SER A 211 -0.69 -1.75 -8.31
CA SER A 211 -1.82 -2.04 -9.21
C SER A 211 -3.16 -2.32 -8.52
N MET A 212 -3.17 -2.56 -7.21
CA MET A 212 -4.40 -2.70 -6.43
C MET A 212 -5.01 -1.36 -5.96
N ASP A 213 -4.28 -0.25 -6.12
CA ASP A 213 -4.76 1.08 -5.76
C ASP A 213 -5.59 1.67 -6.90
N GLY A 214 -6.56 2.52 -6.57
CA GLY A 214 -7.40 3.17 -7.56
C GLY A 214 -8.66 2.41 -7.97
N GLY A 215 -9.27 2.81 -9.07
CA GLY A 215 -10.51 2.26 -9.58
C GLY A 215 -11.69 2.45 -8.61
N HIS A 216 -12.65 1.57 -8.69
CA HIS A 216 -13.84 1.60 -7.82
C HIS A 216 -13.49 1.45 -6.33
N LYS A 217 -12.35 0.81 -5.99
CA LYS A 217 -11.87 0.69 -4.60
C LYS A 217 -11.74 2.05 -3.92
N SER A 218 -11.37 3.10 -4.63
CA SER A 218 -11.19 4.45 -4.08
C SER A 218 -12.42 4.89 -3.28
N THR A 219 -13.58 4.93 -3.89
CA THR A 219 -14.83 5.35 -3.24
C THR A 219 -15.49 4.22 -2.46
N ALA A 220 -15.59 3.01 -3.04
CA ALA A 220 -16.28 1.88 -2.44
C ALA A 220 -15.58 1.29 -1.20
N THR A 221 -14.29 1.57 -1.02
CA THR A 221 -13.53 1.23 0.19
C THR A 221 -13.25 2.46 1.04
N GLY A 222 -12.63 3.50 0.46
CA GLY A 222 -12.10 4.64 1.21
C GLY A 222 -13.15 5.48 1.94
N LEU A 223 -14.37 5.56 1.42
CA LEU A 223 -15.49 6.33 1.99
C LEU A 223 -16.60 5.44 2.56
N SER A 224 -16.38 4.14 2.73
CA SER A 224 -17.39 3.19 3.19
C SER A 224 -17.33 2.93 4.70
N SER A 225 -18.35 2.24 5.20
CA SER A 225 -18.49 1.81 6.59
C SER A 225 -17.95 0.39 6.82
N TYR A 226 -17.83 -0.03 8.08
CA TYR A 226 -17.59 -1.44 8.44
C TYR A 226 -18.62 -2.37 7.79
N ARG A 227 -19.89 -1.96 7.75
CA ARG A 227 -20.98 -2.73 7.14
C ARG A 227 -20.70 -3.14 5.70
N SER A 228 -20.10 -2.25 4.90
CA SER A 228 -19.70 -2.56 3.52
C SER A 228 -18.37 -3.31 3.47
N LEU A 229 -17.38 -2.87 4.24
CA LEU A 229 -16.02 -3.41 4.17
C LEU A 229 -15.94 -4.89 4.50
N ARG A 230 -16.75 -5.40 5.44
CA ARG A 230 -16.78 -6.81 5.81
C ARG A 230 -17.11 -7.75 4.64
N HIS A 231 -17.79 -7.26 3.59
CA HIS A 231 -18.15 -8.08 2.44
C HIS A 231 -16.96 -8.41 1.54
N HIS A 232 -15.90 -7.61 1.56
CA HIS A 232 -14.70 -7.86 0.77
C HIS A 232 -13.39 -7.91 1.58
N HIS A 233 -13.41 -7.58 2.86
CA HIS A 233 -12.29 -7.77 3.78
C HIS A 233 -12.51 -8.99 4.69
N ASN A 234 -12.91 -10.11 4.12
CA ASN A 234 -13.17 -11.38 4.82
C ASN A 234 -12.23 -12.48 4.34
N VAL A 235 -12.13 -13.55 5.11
CA VAL A 235 -11.19 -14.64 4.83
C VAL A 235 -11.44 -15.29 3.47
N LYS A 236 -12.71 -15.52 3.10
CA LYS A 236 -13.08 -16.14 1.82
C LYS A 236 -12.57 -15.30 0.64
N THR A 237 -12.83 -14.00 0.64
CA THR A 237 -12.37 -13.09 -0.41
C THR A 237 -10.85 -13.07 -0.50
N MET A 238 -10.15 -13.03 0.65
CA MET A 238 -8.69 -13.00 0.68
C MET A 238 -8.06 -14.30 0.19
N GLN A 239 -8.62 -15.47 0.54
CA GLN A 239 -8.15 -16.76 0.03
C GLN A 239 -8.35 -16.94 -1.48
N HIS A 240 -9.39 -16.32 -2.04
CA HIS A 240 -9.69 -16.38 -3.49
C HIS A 240 -9.02 -15.24 -4.28
N SER A 241 -8.46 -14.24 -3.63
CA SER A 241 -7.66 -13.20 -4.28
C SER A 241 -6.25 -13.70 -4.54
N ARG A 242 -6.07 -14.44 -5.63
CA ARG A 242 -4.78 -14.99 -6.05
C ARG A 242 -3.89 -13.93 -6.67
N SER A 243 -3.24 -13.18 -5.86
CA SER A 243 -2.60 -11.88 -6.00
C SER A 243 -3.60 -10.72 -5.93
N PHE A 244 -3.41 -9.85 -4.94
CA PHE A 244 -4.12 -8.57 -4.88
C PHE A 244 -3.67 -7.61 -6.00
N MET A 245 -2.51 -7.87 -6.61
CA MET A 245 -1.90 -7.04 -7.66
C MET A 245 -2.34 -7.44 -9.07
N ASP A 246 -2.98 -8.60 -9.23
CA ASP A 246 -3.54 -9.06 -10.50
C ASP A 246 -5.06 -8.94 -10.47
N GLN A 247 -5.59 -7.83 -10.96
CA GLN A 247 -7.02 -7.51 -10.91
C GLN A 247 -7.91 -8.60 -11.48
N HIS A 248 -7.46 -9.31 -12.52
CA HIS A 248 -8.22 -10.40 -13.15
C HIS A 248 -8.29 -11.68 -12.30
N ARG A 249 -7.55 -11.74 -11.20
CA ARG A 249 -7.46 -12.89 -10.30
C ARG A 249 -7.76 -12.54 -8.84
N SER A 250 -8.20 -11.32 -8.60
CA SER A 250 -8.49 -10.79 -7.27
C SER A 250 -9.98 -10.70 -7.03
N GLU A 251 -10.52 -11.54 -6.14
CA GLU A 251 -11.92 -11.43 -5.72
C GLU A 251 -12.19 -10.11 -4.96
N LEU A 252 -11.19 -9.59 -4.25
CA LEU A 252 -11.24 -8.26 -3.66
C LEU A 252 -11.55 -7.19 -4.73
N HIS A 253 -10.88 -7.27 -5.88
CA HIS A 253 -11.10 -6.34 -6.98
C HIS A 253 -12.49 -6.52 -7.60
N SER A 254 -12.92 -7.77 -7.80
CA SER A 254 -14.25 -8.10 -8.32
C SER A 254 -15.37 -7.56 -7.43
N SER A 255 -15.22 -7.69 -6.10
CA SER A 255 -16.18 -7.14 -5.13
C SER A 255 -16.22 -5.62 -5.18
N ASN A 256 -15.07 -4.93 -5.18
CA ASN A 256 -15.03 -3.47 -5.32
C ASN A 256 -15.65 -2.99 -6.63
N TRP A 257 -15.48 -3.72 -7.72
CA TRP A 257 -16.11 -3.41 -8.99
C TRP A 257 -17.65 -3.51 -8.90
N ARG A 258 -18.18 -4.60 -8.31
CA ARG A 258 -19.64 -4.76 -8.11
C ARG A 258 -20.22 -3.63 -7.24
N MET A 259 -19.56 -3.31 -6.13
CA MET A 259 -19.97 -2.22 -5.25
C MET A 259 -19.91 -0.85 -5.96
N GLY A 260 -18.87 -0.62 -6.75
CA GLY A 260 -18.74 0.59 -7.56
C GLY A 260 -19.84 0.74 -8.60
N LYS A 261 -20.32 -0.37 -9.18
CA LYS A 261 -21.48 -0.35 -10.08
C LYS A 261 -22.75 0.07 -9.36
N VAL A 262 -22.98 -0.40 -8.12
CA VAL A 262 -24.12 0.06 -7.30
C VAL A 262 -24.07 1.59 -7.10
N LEU A 263 -22.87 2.13 -6.82
CA LEU A 263 -22.70 3.59 -6.70
C LEU A 263 -23.03 4.32 -8.00
N SER A 264 -22.52 3.86 -9.12
CA SER A 264 -22.77 4.46 -10.44
C SER A 264 -24.26 4.37 -10.84
N ASP A 265 -24.89 3.22 -10.62
CA ASP A 265 -26.29 2.97 -10.95
C ASP A 265 -27.25 3.79 -10.06
N SER A 266 -26.82 4.18 -8.86
CA SER A 266 -27.56 5.08 -7.97
C SER A 266 -27.52 6.56 -8.39
N GLY A 267 -26.74 6.90 -9.43
CA GLY A 267 -26.61 8.25 -9.94
C GLY A 267 -25.56 9.11 -9.25
N ILE A 268 -24.72 8.53 -8.37
CA ILE A 268 -23.59 9.24 -7.75
C ILE A 268 -22.55 9.50 -8.83
N LYS A 269 -22.28 10.78 -9.09
CA LYS A 269 -21.30 11.22 -10.09
C LYS A 269 -19.91 11.27 -9.46
N ILE A 270 -18.97 10.52 -10.02
CA ILE A 270 -17.59 10.49 -9.59
C ILE A 270 -16.69 10.95 -10.73
N PHE A 271 -15.79 11.89 -10.45
CA PHE A 271 -14.69 12.29 -11.30
C PHE A 271 -13.40 11.75 -10.69
N GLN A 272 -12.89 10.66 -11.25
CA GLN A 272 -11.69 10.01 -10.75
C GLN A 272 -10.44 10.73 -11.25
N ILE A 273 -9.46 10.95 -10.37
CA ILE A 273 -8.12 11.42 -10.71
C ILE A 273 -7.13 10.44 -10.15
N GLU A 274 -6.39 9.77 -11.01
CA GLU A 274 -5.35 8.83 -10.60
C GLU A 274 -3.97 9.32 -11.03
N THR A 275 -3.03 9.26 -10.10
CA THR A 275 -1.64 9.62 -10.33
C THR A 275 -0.76 8.40 -10.15
N THR A 276 0.27 8.24 -10.99
CA THR A 276 1.26 7.18 -10.90
C THR A 276 2.60 7.75 -10.51
N LEU A 277 3.35 6.99 -9.71
CA LEU A 277 4.67 7.35 -9.20
C LEU A 277 5.75 6.50 -9.84
N ASN A 278 6.98 7.02 -9.89
CA ASN A 278 8.15 6.15 -10.06
C ASN A 278 8.50 5.45 -8.75
N ASN A 279 9.45 4.52 -8.78
CA ASN A 279 9.89 3.76 -7.61
C ASN A 279 11.18 4.28 -6.97
N ASP A 280 11.52 5.58 -7.16
CA ASP A 280 12.66 6.20 -6.49
C ASP A 280 12.36 6.39 -5.00
N THR A 281 12.83 5.46 -4.17
CA THR A 281 12.38 5.30 -2.79
C THR A 281 13.27 5.98 -1.76
N PHE A 282 14.59 6.03 -2.02
CA PHE A 282 15.55 6.50 -1.01
C PHE A 282 16.19 7.83 -1.39
N PRO A 283 16.08 8.86 -0.51
CA PRO A 283 16.75 10.13 -0.73
C PRO A 283 18.27 10.00 -0.55
N LYS A 284 19.04 10.93 -1.10
CA LYS A 284 20.46 11.06 -0.77
C LYS A 284 20.62 11.40 0.72
N PRO A 285 21.55 10.79 1.44
CA PRO A 285 22.65 9.92 1.00
C PRO A 285 22.33 8.41 1.00
N PHE A 286 21.08 8.00 1.09
CA PHE A 286 20.66 6.60 1.19
C PHE A 286 20.31 5.96 -0.17
N ASP A 287 20.52 6.66 -1.28
CA ASP A 287 20.22 6.18 -2.63
C ASP A 287 20.96 4.88 -3.01
N PHE A 288 22.05 4.54 -2.31
CA PHE A 288 22.75 3.29 -2.50
C PHE A 288 21.90 2.05 -2.10
N LEU A 289 20.86 2.21 -1.26
CA LEU A 289 19.99 1.12 -0.84
C LEU A 289 19.11 0.56 -1.99
N GLN A 290 18.95 1.32 -3.06
CA GLN A 290 18.25 0.89 -4.27
C GLN A 290 19.18 0.55 -5.44
N LYS A 291 20.51 0.64 -5.23
CA LYS A 291 21.51 0.23 -6.20
C LYS A 291 21.78 -1.27 -6.08
N ARG A 292 22.19 -1.88 -7.17
CA ARG A 292 22.69 -3.26 -7.20
C ARG A 292 24.02 -3.31 -6.46
N GLU A 293 24.28 -4.31 -5.62
CA GLU A 293 25.43 -4.33 -4.70
C GLU A 293 26.78 -4.34 -5.41
N TRP A 294 26.89 -4.91 -6.63
CA TRP A 294 28.13 -4.84 -7.44
C TRP A 294 28.39 -3.45 -8.03
N GLU A 295 27.40 -2.58 -8.05
CA GLU A 295 27.55 -1.19 -8.50
C GLU A 295 27.92 -0.25 -7.36
N TRP A 296 27.96 -0.76 -6.12
CA TRP A 296 28.35 0.04 -4.98
C TRP A 296 29.78 0.52 -5.09
N SER A 297 29.95 1.83 -5.15
CA SER A 297 31.26 2.48 -5.06
C SER A 297 31.88 2.31 -3.67
N ALA A 298 33.15 2.65 -3.52
CA ALA A 298 33.79 2.70 -2.20
C ALA A 298 33.05 3.66 -1.23
N ARG A 299 32.46 4.72 -1.77
CA ARG A 299 31.66 5.69 -1.01
C ARG A 299 30.34 5.08 -0.51
N ASP A 300 29.65 4.31 -1.36
CA ASP A 300 28.40 3.63 -0.99
C ASP A 300 28.67 2.58 0.12
N ARG A 301 29.75 1.82 -0.01
CA ARG A 301 30.17 0.84 1.02
C ARG A 301 30.50 1.50 2.35
N LEU A 302 31.21 2.63 2.31
CA LEU A 302 31.50 3.40 3.53
C LEU A 302 30.21 3.99 4.14
N ALA A 303 29.30 4.50 3.33
CA ALA A 303 28.01 5.00 3.77
C ALA A 303 27.17 3.88 4.44
N PHE A 304 27.14 2.67 3.87
CA PHE A 304 26.48 1.52 4.45
C PHE A 304 27.07 1.15 5.84
N VAL A 305 28.41 1.06 5.93
CA VAL A 305 29.08 0.72 7.19
C VAL A 305 28.80 1.80 8.25
N ALA A 306 28.90 3.08 7.88
CA ALA A 306 28.62 4.20 8.77
C ALA A 306 27.16 4.22 9.25
N ALA A 307 26.20 4.02 8.33
CA ALA A 307 24.78 3.95 8.62
C ALA A 307 24.48 2.80 9.60
N THR A 308 24.97 1.60 9.31
CA THR A 308 24.77 0.41 10.16
C THR A 308 25.39 0.60 11.55
N ALA A 309 26.62 1.13 11.62
CA ALA A 309 27.27 1.42 12.89
C ALA A 309 26.54 2.49 13.71
N GLY A 310 26.00 3.52 13.04
CA GLY A 310 25.15 4.55 13.64
C GLY A 310 23.86 3.97 14.20
N LEU A 311 23.13 3.22 13.38
CA LEU A 311 21.88 2.56 13.77
C LEU A 311 22.07 1.62 14.97
N ASN A 312 23.14 0.85 14.99
CA ASN A 312 23.43 -0.07 16.10
C ASN A 312 23.68 0.63 17.45
N ARG A 313 23.98 1.93 17.45
CA ARG A 313 24.13 2.74 18.66
C ARG A 313 22.84 3.47 19.08
N MET A 314 21.81 3.48 18.24
CA MET A 314 20.54 4.14 18.51
C MET A 314 19.59 3.22 19.28
N SER A 315 18.77 3.80 20.18
CA SER A 315 17.62 3.11 20.75
C SER A 315 16.55 2.83 19.66
N SER A 316 15.69 1.85 19.86
CA SER A 316 14.59 1.52 18.93
C SER A 316 13.71 2.74 18.62
N ARG A 317 13.42 3.58 19.63
CA ARG A 317 12.67 4.83 19.43
C ARG A 317 13.40 5.81 18.50
N MET A 318 14.72 5.98 18.66
CA MET A 318 15.50 6.87 17.79
C MET A 318 15.55 6.35 16.36
N LYS A 319 15.74 5.04 16.18
CA LYS A 319 15.71 4.42 14.86
C LYS A 319 14.37 4.66 14.18
N ARG A 320 13.26 4.35 14.86
CA ARG A 320 11.89 4.59 14.33
C ARG A 320 11.68 6.03 13.91
N ASN A 321 12.02 6.99 14.76
CA ASN A 321 11.89 8.41 14.43
C ASN A 321 12.70 8.78 13.18
N LEU A 322 13.94 8.28 13.06
CA LEU A 322 14.78 8.51 11.88
C LEU A 322 14.12 7.94 10.62
N PHE A 323 13.72 6.67 10.63
CA PHE A 323 13.12 6.04 9.45
C PHE A 323 11.76 6.63 9.09
N GLN A 324 10.92 6.98 10.07
CA GLN A 324 9.63 7.65 9.85
C GLN A 324 9.77 9.10 9.34
N SER A 325 10.94 9.72 9.51
CA SER A 325 11.24 11.06 8.96
C SER A 325 11.70 11.04 7.50
N ILE A 326 11.97 9.85 6.93
CA ILE A 326 12.40 9.73 5.53
C ILE A 326 11.25 10.17 4.62
N GLU A 327 11.58 11.08 3.71
CA GLU A 327 10.72 11.47 2.59
C GLU A 327 11.31 10.94 1.30
N ALA A 328 10.50 10.18 0.57
CA ALA A 328 10.94 9.59 -0.68
C ALA A 328 11.06 10.66 -1.78
N PRO A 329 12.06 10.54 -2.65
CA PRO A 329 12.22 11.44 -3.80
C PRO A 329 11.30 11.09 -4.97
N HIS A 330 10.49 10.03 -4.87
CA HIS A 330 9.58 9.66 -5.94
C HIS A 330 8.66 10.82 -6.32
N ASP A 331 8.29 10.86 -7.59
CA ASP A 331 7.44 11.90 -8.16
C ASP A 331 6.58 11.31 -9.29
N MET A 332 5.73 12.12 -9.83
CA MET A 332 4.68 11.76 -10.76
C MET A 332 5.22 11.30 -12.12
N THR A 333 4.83 10.10 -12.54
CA THR A 333 5.11 9.57 -13.89
C THR A 333 3.94 9.73 -14.85
N GLY A 334 2.74 9.98 -14.32
CA GLY A 334 1.52 10.21 -15.06
C GLY A 334 0.38 10.67 -14.17
N VAL A 335 -0.60 11.33 -14.77
CA VAL A 335 -1.88 11.68 -14.18
C VAL A 335 -2.97 11.52 -15.22
N VAL A 336 -4.06 10.88 -14.84
CA VAL A 336 -5.23 10.65 -15.71
C VAL A 336 -6.48 10.97 -14.91
N ALA A 337 -7.46 11.60 -15.54
CA ALA A 337 -8.72 11.95 -14.92
C ALA A 337 -9.90 11.56 -15.81
N GLY A 338 -11.07 11.37 -15.23
CA GLY A 338 -12.31 11.07 -15.96
C GLY A 338 -13.10 9.89 -15.39
N GLU A 339 -13.65 9.06 -16.27
CA GLU A 339 -14.43 7.88 -15.91
C GLU A 339 -13.54 6.83 -15.22
N ILE A 340 -14.06 6.19 -14.15
CA ILE A 340 -13.30 5.38 -13.23
C ILE A 340 -12.55 4.22 -13.91
N GLU A 341 -13.26 3.41 -14.69
CA GLU A 341 -12.68 2.20 -15.31
C GLU A 341 -11.67 2.58 -16.41
N ALA A 342 -11.99 3.60 -17.22
CA ALA A 342 -11.12 4.08 -18.28
C ALA A 342 -9.82 4.71 -17.72
N VAL A 343 -9.92 5.51 -16.66
CA VAL A 343 -8.78 6.08 -15.95
C VAL A 343 -7.92 4.97 -15.35
N HIS A 344 -8.54 4.05 -14.64
CA HIS A 344 -7.83 2.97 -13.92
C HIS A 344 -7.12 1.99 -14.87
N ALA A 345 -7.68 1.69 -16.02
CA ALA A 345 -7.02 0.87 -17.04
C ALA A 345 -5.71 1.49 -17.54
N ILE A 346 -5.69 2.83 -17.73
CA ILE A 346 -4.49 3.56 -18.20
C ILE A 346 -3.43 3.62 -17.10
N THR A 347 -3.82 3.95 -15.89
CA THR A 347 -2.88 4.11 -14.76
C THR A 347 -2.30 2.78 -14.31
N THR A 348 -3.10 1.71 -14.28
CA THR A 348 -2.61 0.34 -14.01
C THR A 348 -1.57 -0.10 -15.04
N ALA A 349 -1.79 0.19 -16.33
CA ALA A 349 -0.78 -0.10 -17.36
C ALA A 349 0.55 0.65 -17.10
N LYS A 350 0.47 1.89 -16.59
CA LYS A 350 1.65 2.69 -16.23
C LYS A 350 2.35 2.15 -14.97
N VAL A 351 1.61 1.68 -13.98
CA VAL A 351 2.17 0.98 -12.81
C VAL A 351 2.90 -0.29 -13.26
N PHE A 352 2.32 -1.07 -14.15
CA PHE A 352 2.97 -2.27 -14.70
C PHE A 352 4.24 -1.96 -15.49
N GLU A 353 4.28 -0.85 -16.24
CA GLU A 353 5.49 -0.39 -16.92
C GLU A 353 6.66 -0.17 -15.94
N GLN A 354 6.38 0.41 -14.76
CA GLN A 354 7.38 0.61 -13.71
C GLN A 354 7.75 -0.69 -12.99
N GLN A 355 6.80 -1.56 -12.72
CA GLN A 355 6.98 -2.58 -11.69
C GLN A 355 7.17 -3.99 -12.19
N LEU A 356 6.69 -4.35 -13.39
CA LEU A 356 6.77 -5.73 -13.85
C LEU A 356 8.20 -6.18 -14.15
N VAL A 357 8.59 -7.31 -13.55
CA VAL A 357 9.86 -7.99 -13.79
C VAL A 357 9.57 -9.42 -14.24
N PRO A 358 9.95 -9.83 -15.47
CA PRO A 358 9.77 -11.20 -15.94
C PRO A 358 10.59 -12.19 -15.12
N VAL A 359 9.94 -13.26 -14.65
CA VAL A 359 10.58 -14.33 -13.88
C VAL A 359 10.13 -15.69 -14.40
N ASN A 360 11.07 -16.55 -14.79
CA ASN A 360 10.76 -17.89 -15.27
C ASN A 360 10.67 -18.87 -14.10
N GLY A 361 9.50 -19.50 -13.92
CA GLY A 361 9.27 -20.56 -12.96
C GLY A 361 9.34 -20.11 -11.49
N GLN A 362 8.81 -20.96 -10.63
CA GLN A 362 8.75 -20.80 -9.18
C GLN A 362 10.01 -21.39 -8.51
N SER A 363 10.22 -21.08 -7.23
CA SER A 363 11.25 -21.69 -6.39
C SER A 363 10.63 -22.43 -5.21
N ASP A 364 11.42 -23.24 -4.51
CA ASP A 364 11.01 -23.94 -3.28
C ASP A 364 11.01 -22.98 -2.08
N ILE A 365 11.95 -22.03 -2.07
CA ILE A 365 12.11 -21.05 -1.00
C ILE A 365 12.07 -19.65 -1.61
N LEU A 366 11.31 -18.77 -0.96
CA LEU A 366 11.31 -17.33 -1.20
C LEU A 366 11.89 -16.61 0.01
N THR A 367 12.86 -15.73 -0.20
CA THR A 367 13.44 -14.91 0.86
C THR A 367 13.17 -13.43 0.63
N MET A 368 12.85 -12.71 1.70
CA MET A 368 12.54 -11.27 1.67
C MET A 368 13.13 -10.54 2.87
N GLY A 369 13.69 -9.35 2.63
CA GLY A 369 13.97 -8.38 3.69
C GLY A 369 12.79 -7.44 3.88
N LEU A 370 12.25 -7.35 5.09
CA LEU A 370 11.13 -6.46 5.35
C LEU A 370 11.61 -5.07 5.78
N PRO A 371 11.18 -4.00 5.11
CA PRO A 371 11.57 -2.63 5.44
C PRO A 371 10.86 -2.12 6.70
N TYR A 372 11.28 -0.96 7.15
CA TYR A 372 10.79 -0.26 8.35
C TYR A 372 9.36 0.27 8.26
N ILE A 373 8.75 0.27 7.07
CA ILE A 373 7.44 0.90 6.84
C ILE A 373 6.48 -0.01 6.10
N SER A 374 5.23 0.04 6.53
CA SER A 374 4.05 -0.52 5.87
C SER A 374 2.94 0.53 5.85
N PRO A 375 1.85 0.31 5.13
CA PRO A 375 0.72 1.23 5.12
C PRO A 375 0.19 1.63 6.51
N TYR A 376 0.34 0.74 7.50
CA TYR A 376 -0.32 0.87 8.80
C TYR A 376 0.60 1.17 9.98
N ASN A 377 1.88 1.42 9.76
CA ASN A 377 2.79 1.87 10.80
C ASN A 377 3.36 3.28 10.59
N VAL A 378 2.78 4.06 9.70
CA VAL A 378 3.19 5.47 9.50
C VAL A 378 3.05 6.23 10.82
N HIS A 379 4.14 6.83 11.29
CA HIS A 379 4.28 7.46 12.62
C HIS A 379 3.87 6.55 13.79
N SER A 380 4.00 5.23 13.61
CA SER A 380 3.61 4.20 14.57
C SER A 380 4.69 3.14 14.74
N ILE A 381 4.32 1.97 15.24
CA ILE A 381 5.20 0.81 15.46
C ILE A 381 4.83 -0.30 14.48
N MET A 382 5.84 -0.91 13.86
CA MET A 382 5.68 -2.14 13.12
C MET A 382 5.50 -3.30 14.10
N ASN A 383 4.26 -3.53 14.53
CA ASN A 383 3.91 -4.63 15.46
C ASN A 383 3.96 -5.99 14.72
N PRO A 384 3.96 -7.14 15.43
CA PRO A 384 4.08 -8.45 14.81
C PRO A 384 3.00 -8.78 13.76
N ILE A 385 1.77 -8.30 13.94
CA ILE A 385 0.67 -8.51 12.99
C ILE A 385 0.95 -7.74 11.68
N LEU A 386 1.43 -6.50 11.80
CA LEU A 386 1.81 -5.70 10.63
C LEU A 386 3.03 -6.25 9.90
N VAL A 387 3.96 -6.90 10.62
CA VAL A 387 5.07 -7.65 10.00
C VAL A 387 4.54 -8.81 9.17
N ALA A 388 3.61 -9.60 9.72
CA ALA A 388 2.96 -10.69 8.97
C ALA A 388 2.19 -10.13 7.76
N CYS A 389 1.39 -9.08 7.94
CA CYS A 389 0.62 -8.44 6.87
C CYS A 389 1.54 -7.92 5.75
N LEU A 390 2.65 -7.23 6.08
CA LEU A 390 3.60 -6.75 5.07
C LEU A 390 4.23 -7.91 4.30
N GLY A 391 4.71 -8.96 5.00
CA GLY A 391 5.39 -10.09 4.39
C GLY A 391 4.46 -10.98 3.57
N LEU A 392 3.35 -11.42 4.16
CA LEU A 392 2.43 -12.39 3.58
C LEU A 392 1.28 -11.74 2.81
N GLY A 393 0.77 -10.62 3.31
CA GLY A 393 -0.36 -9.92 2.69
C GLY A 393 0.06 -9.09 1.48
N TYR A 394 1.13 -8.30 1.60
CA TYR A 394 1.57 -7.40 0.53
C TYR A 394 2.71 -7.99 -0.31
N LEU A 395 3.90 -8.18 0.24
CA LEU A 395 5.09 -8.53 -0.55
C LEU A 395 5.00 -9.92 -1.20
N PHE A 396 4.39 -10.90 -0.51
CA PHE A 396 4.12 -12.22 -1.12
C PHE A 396 3.20 -12.09 -2.34
N ASN A 397 2.22 -11.18 -2.31
CA ASN A 397 1.27 -10.95 -3.39
C ASN A 397 1.79 -10.04 -4.52
N MET A 398 3.03 -9.54 -4.44
CA MET A 398 3.64 -8.74 -5.51
C MET A 398 4.02 -9.62 -6.71
N TYR A 399 3.03 -10.27 -7.31
CA TYR A 399 3.20 -11.09 -8.51
C TYR A 399 2.00 -11.01 -9.45
N ARG A 400 2.26 -11.30 -10.73
CA ARG A 400 1.26 -11.61 -11.74
C ARG A 400 1.48 -13.04 -12.23
N GLY A 401 0.42 -13.77 -12.54
CA GLY A 401 0.49 -15.15 -12.99
C GLY A 401 0.54 -16.14 -11.82
N LYS A 402 1.73 -16.44 -11.29
CA LYS A 402 1.95 -17.38 -10.17
C LYS A 402 2.79 -16.74 -9.07
N PRO A 403 2.65 -17.16 -7.80
CA PRO A 403 3.60 -16.76 -6.76
C PRO A 403 5.04 -17.13 -7.13
N LEU A 404 6.03 -16.37 -6.65
CA LEU A 404 7.45 -16.70 -6.85
C LEU A 404 7.86 -18.02 -6.19
N VAL A 405 7.18 -18.41 -5.11
CA VAL A 405 7.37 -19.69 -4.42
C VAL A 405 6.24 -20.66 -4.80
N ARG A 406 6.58 -21.92 -5.00
CA ARG A 406 5.57 -22.96 -5.30
C ARG A 406 4.67 -23.25 -4.11
N GLU A 407 3.55 -23.88 -4.37
CA GLU A 407 2.66 -24.40 -3.32
C GLU A 407 3.41 -25.38 -2.41
N GLY A 408 3.19 -25.26 -1.10
CA GLY A 408 3.91 -26.01 -0.07
C GLY A 408 5.37 -25.56 0.14
N GLY A 409 5.83 -24.51 -0.55
CA GLY A 409 7.16 -23.95 -0.38
C GLY A 409 7.31 -23.14 0.91
N VAL A 410 8.50 -22.59 1.13
CA VAL A 410 8.84 -21.86 2.37
C VAL A 410 9.08 -20.38 2.09
N LEU A 411 8.50 -19.52 2.93
CA LEU A 411 8.79 -18.08 2.96
C LEU A 411 9.73 -17.77 4.13
N ILE A 412 10.88 -17.17 3.84
CA ILE A 412 11.84 -16.69 4.84
C ILE A 412 11.84 -15.16 4.85
N LEU A 413 11.48 -14.57 5.99
CA LEU A 413 11.42 -13.13 6.19
C LEU A 413 12.55 -12.67 7.12
N SER A 414 13.21 -11.56 6.79
CA SER A 414 14.21 -10.93 7.66
C SER A 414 13.59 -9.70 8.34
N HIS A 415 13.30 -9.79 9.64
CA HIS A 415 12.74 -8.69 10.45
C HIS A 415 12.89 -8.94 11.95
N PRO A 416 13.14 -7.91 12.78
CA PRO A 416 13.29 -8.07 14.22
C PRO A 416 11.99 -8.44 14.95
N THR A 417 10.83 -8.21 14.37
CA THR A 417 9.50 -8.60 14.85
C THR A 417 9.34 -8.43 16.37
N PRO A 418 9.54 -7.22 16.92
CA PRO A 418 9.46 -7.00 18.36
C PRO A 418 8.03 -7.18 18.85
N TRP A 419 7.86 -7.73 20.07
CA TRP A 419 6.56 -7.71 20.76
C TRP A 419 6.28 -6.31 21.30
N GLU A 420 6.02 -5.38 20.41
CA GLU A 420 5.76 -3.99 20.74
C GLU A 420 4.55 -3.47 19.96
N PHE A 421 3.71 -2.67 20.61
CA PHE A 421 2.52 -2.06 20.03
C PHE A 421 2.47 -0.57 20.38
N HIS A 422 1.87 0.23 19.49
CA HIS A 422 1.64 1.63 19.79
C HIS A 422 0.42 1.78 20.71
N PRO A 423 0.54 2.38 21.91
CA PRO A 423 -0.52 2.34 22.92
C PRO A 423 -1.80 3.11 22.50
N VAL A 424 -1.67 4.09 21.60
CA VAL A 424 -2.80 4.89 21.10
C VAL A 424 -3.35 4.31 19.80
N HIS A 425 -2.47 3.88 18.88
CA HIS A 425 -2.91 3.43 17.56
C HIS A 425 -3.41 1.97 17.56
N HIS A 426 -2.89 1.13 18.46
CA HIS A 426 -3.04 -0.32 18.39
C HIS A 426 -3.76 -1.00 19.58
N PRO A 427 -4.78 -0.41 20.25
CA PRO A 427 -5.45 -1.09 21.36
C PRO A 427 -6.04 -2.44 20.97
N SER A 428 -6.84 -2.50 19.89
CA SER A 428 -7.42 -3.76 19.39
C SER A 428 -6.38 -4.77 18.89
N TYR A 429 -5.25 -4.29 18.38
CA TYR A 429 -4.13 -5.15 17.96
C TYR A 429 -3.47 -5.89 19.13
N ILE A 430 -3.38 -5.23 20.29
CA ILE A 430 -2.82 -5.84 21.51
C ILE A 430 -3.70 -7.02 21.90
N ASP A 431 -5.01 -6.79 22.02
CA ASP A 431 -5.95 -7.84 22.42
C ASP A 431 -6.07 -8.94 21.38
N PHE A 432 -6.05 -8.61 20.10
CA PHE A 432 -6.01 -9.59 19.03
C PHE A 432 -4.76 -10.48 19.12
N PHE A 433 -3.59 -9.89 19.31
CA PHE A 433 -2.33 -10.63 19.39
C PHE A 433 -2.22 -11.46 20.67
N GLU A 434 -2.64 -10.90 21.81
CA GLU A 434 -2.47 -11.54 23.13
C GLU A 434 -3.55 -12.57 23.45
N GLN A 435 -4.78 -12.37 22.94
CA GLN A 435 -5.92 -13.21 23.24
C GLN A 435 -6.32 -14.09 22.06
N VAL A 436 -6.59 -13.49 20.89
CA VAL A 436 -7.10 -14.22 19.74
C VAL A 436 -6.03 -15.15 19.15
N LEU A 437 -4.83 -14.61 18.84
CA LEU A 437 -3.72 -15.42 18.32
C LEU A 437 -3.12 -16.37 19.37
N ALA A 438 -3.47 -16.22 20.65
CA ALA A 438 -3.13 -17.23 21.67
C ALA A 438 -4.00 -18.48 21.60
N ASP A 439 -5.23 -18.30 21.14
CA ASP A 439 -6.19 -19.39 21.02
C ASP A 439 -6.11 -20.08 19.65
N THR A 440 -6.10 -19.32 18.57
CA THR A 440 -5.98 -19.85 17.22
C THR A 440 -5.31 -18.87 16.26
N THR A 441 -4.58 -19.41 15.27
CA THR A 441 -4.03 -18.65 14.14
C THR A 441 -4.79 -18.92 12.83
N ASP A 442 -5.80 -19.80 12.84
CA ASP A 442 -6.63 -20.09 11.68
C ASP A 442 -7.54 -18.90 11.35
N PRO A 443 -7.38 -18.24 10.20
CA PRO A 443 -8.20 -17.09 9.84
C PRO A 443 -9.71 -17.38 9.84
N VAL A 444 -10.13 -18.58 9.43
CA VAL A 444 -11.56 -18.98 9.37
C VAL A 444 -12.17 -19.06 10.77
N GLU A 445 -11.46 -19.70 11.71
CA GLU A 445 -11.90 -19.77 13.10
C GLU A 445 -11.89 -18.40 13.77
N ILE A 446 -10.90 -17.55 13.44
CA ILE A 446 -10.81 -16.19 13.96
C ILE A 446 -12.00 -15.35 13.50
N GLU A 447 -12.31 -15.33 12.20
CA GLU A 447 -13.45 -14.60 11.64
C GLU A 447 -14.76 -15.03 12.32
N LYS A 448 -15.01 -16.32 12.38
CA LYS A 448 -16.26 -16.88 12.93
C LYS A 448 -16.46 -16.59 14.42
N ARG A 449 -15.39 -16.59 15.21
CA ARG A 449 -15.49 -16.58 16.68
C ARG A 449 -15.29 -15.21 17.31
N TYR A 450 -14.55 -14.32 16.66
CA TYR A 450 -14.05 -13.10 17.31
C TYR A 450 -14.41 -11.81 16.60
N GLU A 451 -14.49 -11.78 15.25
CA GLU A 451 -14.60 -10.53 14.49
C GLU A 451 -15.75 -9.66 14.95
N THR A 452 -16.96 -10.23 15.03
CA THR A 452 -18.17 -9.45 15.42
C THR A 452 -18.02 -8.80 16.80
N SER A 453 -17.43 -9.51 17.77
CA SER A 453 -17.25 -8.97 19.11
C SER A 453 -16.32 -7.76 19.16
N PHE A 454 -15.28 -7.73 18.31
CA PHE A 454 -14.38 -6.57 18.19
C PHE A 454 -15.00 -5.45 17.35
N ALA A 455 -15.79 -5.79 16.34
CA ALA A 455 -16.48 -4.82 15.51
C ALA A 455 -17.53 -4.03 16.29
N GLU A 456 -18.25 -4.71 17.18
CA GLU A 456 -19.35 -4.15 17.96
C GLU A 456 -18.93 -3.62 19.33
N ASP A 457 -17.66 -3.77 19.70
CA ASP A 457 -17.14 -3.27 20.97
C ASP A 457 -17.19 -1.74 21.01
N GLU A 458 -18.00 -1.22 21.95
CA GLU A 458 -18.23 0.23 22.09
C GLU A 458 -16.97 1.00 22.45
N TRP A 459 -16.01 0.38 23.16
CA TRP A 459 -14.75 1.00 23.52
C TRP A 459 -13.84 1.17 22.32
N TYR A 460 -13.70 0.15 21.47
CA TYR A 460 -12.92 0.27 20.23
C TYR A 460 -13.55 1.27 19.26
N ARG A 461 -14.88 1.28 19.12
CA ARG A 461 -15.60 2.30 18.32
C ARG A 461 -15.35 3.69 18.86
N HIS A 462 -15.43 3.87 20.18
CA HIS A 462 -15.13 5.14 20.82
C HIS A 462 -13.69 5.59 20.54
N LEU A 463 -12.70 4.72 20.72
CA LEU A 463 -11.30 5.04 20.45
C LEU A 463 -11.04 5.37 18.97
N TYR A 464 -11.65 4.64 18.04
CA TYR A 464 -11.57 4.90 16.61
C TYR A 464 -12.12 6.29 16.26
N ARG A 465 -13.30 6.64 16.77
CA ARG A 465 -13.98 7.91 16.47
C ARG A 465 -13.37 9.13 17.16
N THR A 466 -12.78 8.98 18.32
CA THR A 466 -12.36 10.12 19.18
C THR A 466 -10.85 10.24 19.37
N SER A 467 -10.09 9.20 19.05
CA SER A 467 -8.63 9.21 19.16
C SER A 467 -7.96 8.87 17.81
N TYR A 468 -6.74 8.38 17.83
CA TYR A 468 -6.00 7.93 16.67
C TYR A 468 -5.85 6.40 16.64
N ALA A 469 -6.81 5.67 17.22
CA ALA A 469 -6.81 4.21 17.16
C ALA A 469 -7.32 3.72 15.80
N TYR A 470 -6.77 2.59 15.33
CA TYR A 470 -7.42 1.82 14.27
C TYR A 470 -8.74 1.24 14.76
N HIS A 471 -9.66 0.98 13.83
CA HIS A 471 -10.94 0.33 14.15
C HIS A 471 -10.73 -1.04 14.83
N GLY A 472 -11.70 -1.47 15.64
CA GLY A 472 -11.65 -2.73 16.38
C GLY A 472 -11.28 -3.95 15.53
N VAL A 473 -11.84 -4.04 14.32
CA VAL A 473 -11.58 -5.17 13.40
C VAL A 473 -10.32 -5.02 12.54
N HIS A 474 -9.63 -3.89 12.59
CA HIS A 474 -8.50 -3.68 11.69
C HIS A 474 -7.39 -4.75 11.82
N PRO A 475 -7.01 -5.25 13.02
CA PRO A 475 -6.04 -6.35 13.13
C PRO A 475 -6.54 -7.66 12.51
N PHE A 476 -7.84 -7.92 12.50
CA PHE A 476 -8.45 -9.07 11.83
C PHE A 476 -8.22 -8.99 10.32
N TYR A 477 -8.53 -7.86 9.72
CA TYR A 477 -8.32 -7.65 8.30
C TYR A 477 -6.85 -7.76 7.92
N MET A 478 -5.94 -7.25 8.74
CA MET A 478 -4.51 -7.43 8.52
C MET A 478 -4.08 -8.89 8.58
N TRP A 479 -4.73 -9.70 9.41
CA TRP A 479 -4.50 -11.14 9.47
C TRP A 479 -5.11 -11.86 8.27
N TYR A 480 -6.31 -11.46 7.84
CA TYR A 480 -6.96 -12.04 6.65
C TYR A 480 -6.19 -11.75 5.36
N TRP A 481 -5.50 -10.63 5.28
CA TRP A 481 -4.57 -10.35 4.16
C TRP A 481 -3.49 -11.43 4.02
N CYS A 482 -3.15 -12.12 5.08
CA CYS A 482 -2.21 -13.24 5.06
C CYS A 482 -2.84 -14.55 4.57
N ALA A 483 -4.17 -14.66 4.49
CA ALA A 483 -4.89 -15.94 4.34
C ALA A 483 -4.50 -16.71 3.07
N HIS A 484 -4.31 -16.01 1.93
CA HIS A 484 -3.83 -16.65 0.70
C HIS A 484 -2.42 -17.24 0.87
N ALA A 485 -1.50 -16.47 1.43
CA ALA A 485 -0.13 -16.93 1.66
C ALA A 485 -0.08 -18.09 2.67
N LEU A 486 -0.84 -17.99 3.77
CA LEU A 486 -0.92 -19.06 4.79
C LEU A 486 -1.45 -20.37 4.21
N GLN A 487 -2.41 -20.32 3.28
CA GLN A 487 -2.92 -21.51 2.59
C GLN A 487 -1.92 -22.08 1.59
N HIS A 488 -1.13 -21.23 0.95
CA HIS A 488 -0.20 -21.59 -0.13
C HIS A 488 1.13 -22.17 0.39
N LEU A 489 1.63 -21.64 1.53
CA LEU A 489 2.95 -21.93 2.05
C LEU A 489 2.96 -23.17 2.97
N GLY A 490 4.03 -23.97 2.88
CA GLY A 490 4.28 -25.07 3.81
C GLY A 490 4.86 -24.59 5.14
N ALA A 491 5.61 -23.49 5.15
CA ALA A 491 6.12 -22.86 6.37
C ALA A 491 6.50 -21.38 6.16
N VAL A 492 6.47 -20.62 7.26
CA VAL A 492 7.01 -19.25 7.34
C VAL A 492 8.09 -19.22 8.42
N ILE A 493 9.26 -18.68 8.08
CA ILE A 493 10.42 -18.57 8.99
C ILE A 493 10.82 -17.10 9.08
N ILE A 494 11.01 -16.59 10.30
CA ILE A 494 11.46 -15.19 10.50
C ILE A 494 12.88 -15.19 11.09
N VAL A 495 13.81 -14.58 10.34
CA VAL A 495 15.22 -14.44 10.73
C VAL A 495 15.40 -13.22 11.62
N GLY A 496 15.98 -13.42 12.81
CA GLY A 496 16.32 -12.36 13.76
C GLY A 496 15.13 -11.76 14.49
N GLY A 497 13.92 -12.36 14.35
CA GLY A 497 12.72 -11.93 15.06
C GLY A 497 12.72 -12.34 16.53
N ASP A 498 11.96 -11.61 17.37
CA ASP A 498 11.68 -12.04 18.74
C ASP A 498 11.02 -13.43 18.73
N PRO A 499 11.66 -14.46 19.35
CA PRO A 499 11.14 -15.83 19.24
C PRO A 499 9.74 -16.03 19.83
N LYS A 500 9.35 -15.22 20.82
CA LYS A 500 8.01 -15.32 21.43
C LYS A 500 6.97 -14.71 20.48
N ALA A 501 7.26 -13.55 19.93
CA ALA A 501 6.37 -12.90 18.98
C ALA A 501 6.18 -13.74 17.70
N VAL A 502 7.28 -14.28 17.17
CA VAL A 502 7.26 -15.13 15.97
C VAL A 502 6.43 -16.39 16.18
N ARG A 503 6.61 -17.08 17.32
CA ARG A 503 5.81 -18.28 17.66
C ARG A 503 4.34 -17.97 17.89
N ARG A 504 4.00 -16.79 18.43
CA ARG A 504 2.61 -16.34 18.61
C ARG A 504 1.90 -16.17 17.27
N LEU A 505 2.62 -15.77 16.22
CA LEU A 505 2.10 -15.74 14.84
C LEU A 505 1.95 -17.12 14.20
N GLY A 506 2.38 -18.20 14.87
CA GLY A 506 2.42 -19.55 14.30
C GLY A 506 3.65 -19.79 13.39
N PHE A 507 4.64 -18.90 13.38
CA PHE A 507 5.82 -18.97 12.52
C PHE A 507 7.04 -19.53 13.27
N ARG A 508 8.08 -19.91 12.51
CA ARG A 508 9.31 -20.50 13.02
C ARG A 508 10.40 -19.41 13.17
N PRO A 509 10.95 -19.17 14.37
CA PRO A 509 12.06 -18.21 14.53
C PRO A 509 13.39 -18.87 14.15
N ALA A 510 14.24 -18.13 13.42
CA ALA A 510 15.62 -18.49 13.13
C ALA A 510 16.56 -17.34 13.52
N SER A 511 17.79 -17.67 13.95
CA SER A 511 18.78 -16.66 14.35
C SER A 511 19.51 -16.06 13.16
N THR A 512 19.82 -16.88 12.16
CA THR A 512 20.54 -16.50 10.94
C THR A 512 19.79 -16.98 9.69
N LEU A 513 20.17 -16.44 8.54
CA LEU A 513 19.67 -16.93 7.25
C LEU A 513 20.07 -18.39 7.02
N ALA A 514 21.30 -18.79 7.42
CA ALA A 514 21.75 -20.16 7.30
C ALA A 514 20.90 -21.14 8.12
N ASP A 515 20.60 -20.80 9.38
CA ASP A 515 19.67 -21.60 10.21
C ASP A 515 18.28 -21.71 9.56
N ALA A 516 17.77 -20.61 8.98
CA ALA A 516 16.47 -20.58 8.32
C ALA A 516 16.44 -21.47 7.08
N LEU A 517 17.50 -21.47 6.28
CA LEU A 517 17.63 -22.34 5.10
C LEU A 517 17.70 -23.81 5.50
N GLU A 518 18.49 -24.17 6.53
CA GLU A 518 18.53 -25.52 7.09
C GLU A 518 17.16 -25.96 7.59
N MET A 519 16.47 -25.10 8.36
CA MET A 519 15.10 -25.37 8.84
C MET A 519 14.09 -25.54 7.71
N ALA A 520 14.29 -24.88 6.57
CA ALA A 520 13.39 -24.98 5.42
C ALA A 520 13.48 -26.34 4.73
N GLU A 521 14.66 -27.02 4.80
CA GLU A 521 14.84 -28.36 4.22
C GLU A 521 13.89 -29.41 4.81
N ASP A 522 13.46 -29.24 6.06
CA ASP A 522 12.45 -30.09 6.69
C ASP A 522 11.11 -30.08 5.94
N THR A 523 10.82 -28.96 5.24
CA THR A 523 9.54 -28.75 4.51
C THR A 523 9.69 -29.03 3.01
N VAL A 524 10.77 -28.54 2.38
CA VAL A 524 10.92 -28.58 0.92
C VAL A 524 11.92 -29.61 0.42
N GLY A 525 12.66 -30.30 1.32
CA GLY A 525 13.69 -31.26 0.99
C GLY A 525 15.07 -30.61 0.84
N ARG A 526 16.09 -31.47 0.56
CA ARG A 526 17.49 -31.05 0.38
C ARG A 526 17.71 -30.36 -0.96
N ASP A 527 18.69 -29.49 -1.01
CA ASP A 527 19.09 -28.72 -2.21
C ASP A 527 17.92 -27.94 -2.85
N PRO A 528 17.13 -27.17 -2.07
CA PRO A 528 15.99 -26.44 -2.59
C PRO A 528 16.41 -25.27 -3.49
N SER A 529 15.62 -24.98 -4.50
CA SER A 529 15.75 -23.76 -5.29
C SER A 529 15.34 -22.54 -4.48
N ILE A 530 16.11 -21.44 -4.55
CA ILE A 530 15.92 -20.25 -3.74
C ILE A 530 15.75 -19.03 -4.64
N THR A 531 14.74 -18.21 -4.35
CA THR A 531 14.59 -16.88 -4.93
C THR A 531 14.58 -15.83 -3.82
N HIS A 532 15.34 -14.76 -4.01
CA HIS A 532 15.33 -13.57 -3.16
C HIS A 532 14.69 -12.40 -3.88
N THR A 533 13.87 -11.61 -3.18
CA THR A 533 13.32 -10.35 -3.69
C THR A 533 14.14 -9.18 -3.14
N HIS A 534 14.76 -8.41 -4.02
CA HIS A 534 15.45 -7.17 -3.65
C HIS A 534 14.44 -6.01 -3.62
N ALA A 535 13.71 -5.89 -2.52
CA ALA A 535 12.68 -4.86 -2.31
C ALA A 535 12.84 -4.22 -0.91
N PRO A 536 12.57 -2.90 -0.74
CA PRO A 536 12.30 -1.87 -1.76
C PRO A 536 13.52 -1.58 -2.67
N PRO A 537 13.30 -0.94 -3.83
CA PRO A 537 12.06 -0.40 -4.39
C PRO A 537 11.00 -1.46 -4.71
N LEU A 538 9.71 -1.07 -4.67
CA LEU A 538 8.61 -1.98 -5.00
C LEU A 538 8.66 -2.41 -6.47
N TYR A 539 8.37 -3.67 -6.70
CA TYR A 539 8.19 -4.25 -8.03
C TYR A 539 7.25 -5.44 -7.96
N MET A 540 6.81 -5.91 -9.10
CA MET A 540 5.91 -7.06 -9.23
C MET A 540 6.53 -8.11 -10.15
N ALA A 541 6.63 -9.34 -9.68
CA ALA A 541 7.13 -10.44 -10.49
C ALA A 541 6.07 -10.92 -11.50
N ASP A 542 6.41 -10.98 -12.78
CA ASP A 542 5.59 -11.58 -13.84
C ASP A 542 6.05 -13.03 -14.04
N VAL A 543 5.41 -13.96 -13.33
CA VAL A 543 5.88 -15.35 -13.21
C VAL A 543 5.19 -16.25 -14.23
N THR A 544 5.98 -16.84 -15.13
CA THR A 544 5.52 -17.72 -16.20
C THR A 544 5.80 -19.19 -15.93
#